data_4fd5b25ef594102c28a4b72798bb48aa
#
_entry.id   4fd5b25ef594102c28a4b72798bb48aa
#
_cell.length_a   1.000
_cell.length_b   1.000
_cell.length_c   1.000
_cell.angle_alpha   90.00
_cell.angle_beta   90.00
_cell.angle_gamma   90.00
#
_symmetry.space_group_name_H-M   'P 1'
#
loop_
_entity.id
_entity.type
_entity.pdbx_description
1 polymer ?
#
loop_
_entity_poly.entity_id
_entity_poly.type
_entity_poly.pdbx_seq_one_letter_code
_entity_poly.pdbx_strand_id
1 'polypeptide(L)'
;MTSISTLSNPTAQAEIAEALNQSVAETAVTTMLAQNFHWNVTGMAFGPLHDLFQTIYEDHFTGQDDLAERIKAVGGHAEGMLAGMVSRSKVTEHDGHASDREMISMMLQAQETL
;
A
#
# COMPACT_ATOMS: atom_id res chain seq x y z
N MET A 1 19.82 6.27 -9.43
CA MET A 1 19.10 7.30 -10.20
C MET A 1 18.95 6.84 -11.64
N THR A 2 17.76 6.98 -12.19
CA THR A 2 17.49 6.59 -13.58
C THR A 2 18.09 7.63 -14.53
N SER A 3 18.88 7.19 -15.51
CA SER A 3 19.44 8.07 -16.53
C SER A 3 18.38 8.47 -17.55
N ILE A 4 18.64 9.55 -18.30
CA ILE A 4 17.75 9.98 -19.39
C ILE A 4 17.57 8.88 -20.42
N SER A 5 18.65 8.14 -20.77
CA SER A 5 18.59 7.05 -21.72
C SER A 5 17.72 5.88 -21.20
N THR A 6 17.73 5.61 -19.89
CA THR A 6 16.86 4.61 -19.27
C THR A 6 15.41 5.08 -19.34
N LEU A 7 15.13 6.36 -19.04
CA LEU A 7 13.78 6.92 -19.10
C LEU A 7 13.19 6.90 -20.51
N SER A 8 14.04 7.01 -21.54
CA SER A 8 13.60 6.96 -22.93
C SER A 8 13.54 5.55 -23.52
N ASN A 9 13.99 4.53 -22.78
CA ASN A 9 13.95 3.13 -23.20
C ASN A 9 12.60 2.51 -22.87
N PRO A 10 11.80 2.10 -23.88
CA PRO A 10 10.46 1.55 -23.62
C PRO A 10 10.43 0.33 -22.72
N THR A 11 11.42 -0.57 -22.83
CA THR A 11 11.50 -1.77 -21.98
C THR A 11 11.78 -1.38 -20.53
N ALA A 12 12.74 -0.50 -20.30
CA ALA A 12 13.07 -0.01 -18.96
C ALA A 12 11.88 0.73 -18.33
N GLN A 13 11.19 1.55 -19.13
CA GLN A 13 9.99 2.25 -18.66
C GLN A 13 8.90 1.28 -18.24
N ALA A 14 8.67 0.22 -19.02
CA ALA A 14 7.67 -0.80 -18.70
C ALA A 14 8.01 -1.55 -17.42
N GLU A 15 9.27 -1.90 -17.20
CA GLU A 15 9.73 -2.58 -16.00
C GLU A 15 9.58 -1.69 -14.75
N ILE A 16 9.93 -0.41 -14.88
CA ILE A 16 9.79 0.55 -13.79
C ILE A 16 8.31 0.74 -13.45
N ALA A 17 7.46 0.92 -14.46
CA ALA A 17 6.02 1.09 -14.26
C ALA A 17 5.40 -0.15 -13.60
N GLU A 18 5.82 -1.35 -13.99
CA GLU A 18 5.34 -2.60 -13.39
C GLU A 18 5.72 -2.69 -11.92
N ALA A 19 6.97 -2.37 -11.57
CA ALA A 19 7.43 -2.38 -10.19
C ALA A 19 6.68 -1.34 -9.34
N LEU A 20 6.46 -0.16 -9.89
CA LEU A 20 5.71 0.90 -9.20
C LEU A 20 4.23 0.52 -9.02
N ASN A 21 3.60 -0.09 -10.02
CA ASN A 21 2.22 -0.57 -9.91
C ASN A 21 2.10 -1.67 -8.84
N GLN A 22 3.10 -2.52 -8.70
CA GLN A 22 3.15 -3.51 -7.62
C GLN A 22 3.16 -2.80 -6.26
N SER A 23 3.98 -1.78 -6.10
CA SER A 23 4.06 -1.00 -4.86
C SER A 23 2.77 -0.23 -4.59
N VAL A 24 2.14 0.34 -5.61
CA VAL A 24 0.85 1.02 -5.49
C VAL A 24 -0.20 0.05 -4.95
N ALA A 25 -0.27 -1.15 -5.53
CA ALA A 25 -1.24 -2.17 -5.13
C ALA A 25 -1.05 -2.58 -3.66
N GLU A 26 0.19 -2.85 -3.27
CA GLU A 26 0.52 -3.26 -1.89
C GLU A 26 0.27 -2.14 -0.90
N THR A 27 0.58 -0.92 -1.27
CA THR A 27 0.30 0.25 -0.45
C THR A 27 -1.20 0.49 -0.30
N ALA A 28 -1.97 0.31 -1.37
CA ALA A 28 -3.43 0.45 -1.34
C ALA A 28 -4.08 -0.57 -0.41
N VAL A 29 -3.67 -1.84 -0.50
CA VAL A 29 -4.21 -2.90 0.37
C VAL A 29 -3.81 -2.66 1.83
N THR A 30 -2.57 -2.25 2.08
CA THR A 30 -2.10 -1.92 3.43
C THR A 30 -2.86 -0.72 4.01
N THR A 31 -3.14 0.29 3.20
CA THR A 31 -3.93 1.45 3.61
C THR A 31 -5.32 1.01 4.07
N MET A 32 -5.98 0.18 3.27
CA MET A 32 -7.33 -0.31 3.61
C MET A 32 -7.30 -1.22 4.83
N LEU A 33 -6.28 -2.05 4.96
CA LEU A 33 -6.09 -2.91 6.12
C LEU A 33 -5.96 -2.06 7.40
N ALA A 34 -5.13 -1.01 7.37
CA ALA A 34 -4.94 -0.11 8.50
C ALA A 34 -6.24 0.63 8.83
N GLN A 35 -6.97 1.07 7.83
CA GLN A 35 -8.25 1.75 8.02
C GLN A 35 -9.29 0.82 8.65
N ASN A 36 -9.36 -0.43 8.18
CA ASN A 36 -10.23 -1.45 8.76
C ASN A 36 -9.90 -1.68 10.23
N PHE A 37 -8.63 -1.81 10.57
CA PHE A 37 -8.19 -2.00 11.94
C PHE A 37 -8.43 -0.77 12.81
N HIS A 38 -8.25 0.43 12.25
CA HIS A 38 -8.57 1.68 12.93
C HIS A 38 -10.05 1.71 13.36
N TRP A 39 -10.94 1.27 12.48
CA TRP A 39 -12.37 1.22 12.76
C TRP A 39 -12.73 0.15 13.80
N ASN A 40 -12.11 -1.02 13.72
CA ASN A 40 -12.60 -2.23 14.38
C ASN A 40 -11.77 -2.68 15.59
N VAL A 41 -10.65 -2.02 15.90
CA VAL A 41 -9.84 -2.41 17.05
C VAL A 41 -10.64 -2.27 18.36
N THR A 42 -10.43 -3.24 19.27
CA THR A 42 -11.08 -3.28 20.58
C THR A 42 -10.04 -3.59 21.63
N GLY A 43 -10.44 -3.57 22.90
CA GLY A 43 -9.58 -3.94 24.00
C GLY A 43 -8.96 -2.76 24.72
N MET A 44 -8.07 -3.05 25.66
CA MET A 44 -7.48 -2.03 26.53
C MET A 44 -6.56 -1.05 25.79
N ALA A 45 -6.00 -1.48 24.67
CA ALA A 45 -5.13 -0.64 23.85
C ALA A 45 -5.89 0.09 22.73
N PHE A 46 -7.21 0.18 22.80
CA PHE A 46 -8.03 0.78 21.76
C PHE A 46 -7.56 2.18 21.35
N GLY A 47 -7.44 3.09 22.31
CA GLY A 47 -7.10 4.49 22.01
C GLY A 47 -5.78 4.64 21.25
N PRO A 48 -4.67 4.15 21.82
CA PRO A 48 -3.37 4.23 21.16
C PRO A 48 -3.33 3.51 19.80
N LEU A 49 -3.96 2.35 19.67
CA LEU A 49 -3.96 1.60 18.42
C LEU A 49 -4.86 2.23 17.37
N HIS A 50 -6.02 2.72 17.76
CA HIS A 50 -6.91 3.48 16.88
C HIS A 50 -6.15 4.63 16.23
N ASP A 51 -5.42 5.39 17.02
CA ASP A 51 -4.62 6.53 16.55
C ASP A 51 -3.43 6.09 15.68
N LEU A 52 -2.75 5.01 16.09
CA LEU A 52 -1.62 4.47 15.31
C LEU A 52 -2.07 4.01 13.93
N PHE A 53 -3.16 3.26 13.85
CA PHE A 53 -3.66 2.79 12.56
C PHE A 53 -4.07 3.95 11.66
N GLN A 54 -4.59 5.02 12.22
CA GLN A 54 -4.90 6.24 11.47
C GLN A 54 -3.63 6.87 10.89
N THR A 55 -2.59 7.00 11.70
CA THR A 55 -1.30 7.52 11.23
C THR A 55 -0.78 6.68 10.07
N ILE A 56 -0.89 5.36 10.17
CA ILE A 56 -0.43 4.44 9.12
C ILE A 56 -1.21 4.64 7.84
N TYR A 57 -2.55 4.66 7.89
CA TYR A 57 -3.31 4.75 6.63
C TYR A 57 -3.20 6.13 5.98
N GLU A 58 -3.08 7.18 6.76
CA GLU A 58 -2.89 8.52 6.21
C GLU A 58 -1.54 8.65 5.49
N ASP A 59 -0.49 8.10 6.09
CA ASP A 59 0.85 8.10 5.50
C ASP A 59 0.89 7.27 4.22
N HIS A 60 0.31 6.09 4.23
CA HIS A 60 0.28 5.20 3.08
C HIS A 60 -0.59 5.75 1.95
N PHE A 61 -1.67 6.42 2.28
CA PHE A 61 -2.52 7.08 1.29
C PHE A 61 -1.73 8.12 0.49
N THR A 62 -0.97 8.94 1.20
CA THR A 62 -0.08 9.93 0.57
C THR A 62 1.00 9.27 -0.28
N GLY A 63 1.64 8.24 0.26
CA GLY A 63 2.68 7.49 -0.45
C GLY A 63 2.17 6.82 -1.71
N GLN A 64 0.95 6.29 -1.68
CA GLN A 64 0.29 5.67 -2.83
C GLN A 64 0.12 6.68 -3.97
N ASP A 65 -0.32 7.88 -3.65
CA ASP A 65 -0.50 8.95 -4.63
C ASP A 65 0.85 9.31 -5.28
N ASP A 66 1.88 9.49 -4.47
CA ASP A 66 3.22 9.79 -4.96
C ASP A 66 3.74 8.70 -5.90
N LEU A 67 3.54 7.44 -5.56
CA LEU A 67 3.96 6.31 -6.39
C LEU A 67 3.21 6.30 -7.73
N ALA A 68 1.91 6.51 -7.70
CA ALA A 68 1.08 6.53 -8.90
C ALA A 68 1.49 7.67 -9.85
N GLU A 69 1.82 8.83 -9.30
CA GLU A 69 2.28 9.97 -10.10
C GLU A 69 3.64 9.69 -10.74
N ARG A 70 4.52 8.95 -10.06
CA ARG A 70 5.80 8.53 -10.63
C ARG A 70 5.63 7.59 -11.82
N ILE A 71 4.61 6.73 -11.78
CA ILE A 71 4.27 5.89 -12.93
C ILE A 71 3.97 6.75 -14.15
N LYS A 72 3.20 7.81 -13.98
CA LYS A 72 2.89 8.72 -15.06
C LYS A 72 4.13 9.47 -15.55
N ALA A 73 5.02 9.85 -14.63
CA ALA A 73 6.27 10.53 -14.98
C ALA A 73 7.20 9.70 -15.86
N VAL A 74 7.17 8.36 -15.72
CA VAL A 74 7.99 7.47 -16.57
C VAL A 74 7.20 6.95 -17.79
N GLY A 75 6.02 7.50 -18.05
CA GLY A 75 5.25 7.17 -19.25
C GLY A 75 4.37 5.94 -19.13
N GLY A 76 4.18 5.40 -17.93
CA GLY A 76 3.35 4.25 -17.69
C GLY A 76 1.88 4.59 -17.43
N HIS A 77 1.08 3.55 -17.23
CA HIS A 77 -0.31 3.67 -16.81
C HIS A 77 -0.44 3.26 -15.34
N ALA A 78 -0.98 4.15 -14.52
CA ALA A 78 -1.22 3.87 -13.11
C ALA A 78 -2.53 3.09 -12.96
N GLU A 79 -2.45 1.87 -12.43
CA GLU A 79 -3.59 0.97 -12.33
C GLU A 79 -4.36 1.22 -11.03
N GLY A 80 -5.54 1.80 -11.17
CA GLY A 80 -6.36 2.25 -10.04
C GLY A 80 -7.64 1.46 -9.79
N MET A 81 -7.77 0.25 -10.34
CA MET A 81 -8.93 -0.61 -10.08
C MET A 81 -8.70 -1.43 -8.82
N LEU A 82 -9.66 -1.41 -7.89
CA LEU A 82 -9.55 -2.11 -6.60
C LEU A 82 -9.31 -3.61 -6.78
N ALA A 83 -10.06 -4.25 -7.66
CA ALA A 83 -9.89 -5.69 -7.90
C ALA A 83 -8.48 -6.01 -8.43
N GLY A 84 -7.96 -5.17 -9.30
CA GLY A 84 -6.61 -5.33 -9.82
C GLY A 84 -5.54 -5.16 -8.75
N MET A 85 -5.73 -4.19 -7.85
CA MET A 85 -4.81 -3.97 -6.74
C MET A 85 -4.79 -5.17 -5.79
N VAL A 86 -5.95 -5.69 -5.42
CA VAL A 86 -6.07 -6.86 -4.56
C VAL A 86 -5.41 -8.08 -5.21
N SER A 87 -5.67 -8.30 -6.50
CA SER A 87 -5.08 -9.41 -7.24
C SER A 87 -3.56 -9.33 -7.33
N ARG A 88 -3.02 -8.13 -7.48
CA ARG A 88 -1.58 -7.87 -7.61
C ARG A 88 -0.85 -7.92 -6.27
N SER A 89 -1.50 -7.52 -5.19
CA SER A 89 -0.87 -7.33 -3.89
C SER A 89 -0.48 -8.66 -3.23
N LYS A 90 0.71 -8.68 -2.62
CA LYS A 90 1.14 -9.76 -1.72
C LYS A 90 0.65 -9.53 -0.31
N VAL A 91 0.19 -8.32 0.02
CA VAL A 91 -0.45 -8.02 1.29
C VAL A 91 -1.88 -8.56 1.21
N THR A 92 -2.29 -9.33 2.22
CA THR A 92 -3.60 -9.96 2.26
C THR A 92 -4.59 -9.08 3.02
N GLU A 93 -5.81 -8.98 2.50
CA GLU A 93 -6.91 -8.35 3.21
C GLU A 93 -7.32 -9.15 4.44
N HIS A 94 -7.98 -8.48 5.38
CA HIS A 94 -8.56 -9.13 6.56
C HIS A 94 -9.91 -8.46 6.86
N ASP A 95 -10.84 -9.20 7.43
CA ASP A 95 -12.19 -8.70 7.69
C ASP A 95 -12.29 -7.80 8.94
N GLY A 96 -11.22 -7.68 9.71
CA GLY A 96 -11.19 -6.84 10.90
C GLY A 96 -11.69 -7.53 12.17
N HIS A 97 -12.07 -8.78 12.11
CA HIS A 97 -12.46 -9.58 13.28
C HIS A 97 -11.21 -10.24 13.89
N ALA A 98 -10.47 -9.48 14.67
CA ALA A 98 -9.21 -9.93 15.25
C ALA A 98 -8.97 -9.20 16.57
N SER A 99 -8.13 -9.81 17.42
CA SER A 99 -7.67 -9.14 18.64
C SER A 99 -6.72 -8.00 18.29
N ASP A 100 -6.49 -7.10 19.24
CA ASP A 100 -5.53 -6.03 19.08
C ASP A 100 -4.13 -6.55 18.77
N ARG A 101 -3.69 -7.63 19.42
CA ARG A 101 -2.40 -8.29 19.17
C ARG A 101 -2.31 -8.86 17.76
N GLU A 102 -3.37 -9.51 17.30
CA GLU A 102 -3.42 -10.05 15.94
C GLU A 102 -3.35 -8.94 14.91
N MET A 103 -4.02 -7.83 15.15
CA MET A 103 -3.98 -6.67 14.26
C MET A 103 -2.58 -6.08 14.17
N ILE A 104 -1.87 -5.95 15.30
CA ILE A 104 -0.47 -5.49 15.32
C ILE A 104 0.40 -6.42 14.49
N SER A 105 0.26 -7.72 14.69
CA SER A 105 1.05 -8.73 13.96
C SER A 105 0.82 -8.66 12.46
N MET A 106 -0.45 -8.56 12.04
CA MET A 106 -0.80 -8.46 10.62
C MET A 106 -0.29 -7.16 10.00
N MET A 107 -0.36 -6.06 10.74
CA MET A 107 0.14 -4.78 10.26
C MET A 107 1.66 -4.80 10.10
N LEU A 108 2.36 -5.45 11.02
CA LEU A 108 3.81 -5.62 10.92
C LEU A 108 4.18 -6.44 9.69
N GLN A 109 3.48 -7.54 9.42
CA GLN A 109 3.69 -8.35 8.22
C GLN A 109 3.46 -7.54 6.94
N ALA A 110 2.40 -6.73 6.91
CA ALA A 110 2.12 -5.87 5.77
C ALA A 110 3.25 -4.87 5.53
N GLN A 111 3.75 -4.24 6.58
CA GLN A 111 4.86 -3.29 6.48
C GLN A 111 6.15 -3.97 5.99
N GLU A 112 6.41 -5.19 6.39
CA GLU A 112 7.58 -5.96 5.95
C GLU A 112 7.48 -6.35 4.47
N THR A 113 6.27 -6.49 3.94
CA THR A 113 6.04 -6.81 2.53
C THR A 113 6.30 -5.61 1.62
N LEU A 114 6.02 -4.42 2.13
CA LEU A 114 6.25 -3.19 1.37
C LEU A 114 7.74 -2.93 1.23
#